data_167139015cf6619f05008f624de1357f
#
_entry.id   167139015cf6619f05008f624de1357f
#
_cell.length_a   1.000
_cell.length_b   1.000
_cell.length_c   1.000
_cell.angle_alpha   90.00
_cell.angle_beta   90.00
_cell.angle_gamma   90.00
#
_symmetry.space_group_name_H-M   'P 1'
#
loop_
_entity.id
_entity.type
_entity.pdbx_description
1 polymer ?
#
loop_
_entity_poly.entity_id
_entity_poly.type
_entity_poly.pdbx_seq_one_letter_code
_entity_poly.pdbx_strand_id
1 'polypeptide(L)'
;TCCQVVRQYLQVTRGALMEKNKTEAHDKVFVNSRGGPLTDRSVRRILDKYITQLAMQKKVSPHTIRHTFATHLLDHGADLRAVQELLGHANLSTTQIYTHITTERITSVYQKNHPRA
;
A
#
# COMPACT_ATOMS: atom_id res chain seq x y z
N THR A 1 14.11 -2.26 9.52
CA THR A 1 12.94 -3.08 9.25
C THR A 1 11.65 -2.27 9.34
N CYS A 2 10.58 -2.78 8.77
CA CYS A 2 9.26 -2.14 8.84
C CYS A 2 8.80 -1.92 10.28
N CYS A 3 8.99 -2.90 11.15
CA CYS A 3 8.61 -2.80 12.57
C CYS A 3 9.37 -1.69 13.29
N GLN A 4 10.64 -1.51 12.99
CA GLN A 4 11.45 -0.44 13.59
C GLN A 4 10.96 0.95 13.13
N VAL A 5 10.66 1.10 11.86
CA VAL A 5 10.14 2.35 11.28
C VAL A 5 8.79 2.70 11.91
N VAL A 6 7.88 1.74 11.99
CA VAL A 6 6.55 1.95 12.60
C VAL A 6 6.68 2.28 14.08
N ARG A 7 7.57 1.61 14.80
CA ARG A 7 7.80 1.89 16.22
C ARG A 7 8.29 3.31 16.43
N GLN A 8 9.25 3.75 15.65
CA GLN A 8 9.76 5.12 15.72
C GLN A 8 8.66 6.13 15.40
N TYR A 9 7.84 5.84 14.39
CA TYR A 9 6.70 6.67 14.05
C TYR A 9 5.74 6.82 15.23
N LEU A 10 5.36 5.72 15.87
CA LEU A 10 4.42 5.72 16.99
C LEU A 10 4.98 6.47 18.22
N GLN A 11 6.27 6.34 18.49
CA GLN A 11 6.90 6.94 19.67
C GLN A 11 7.18 8.43 19.51
N VAL A 12 7.53 8.89 18.31
CA VAL A 12 8.03 10.26 18.09
C VAL A 12 7.17 11.03 17.11
N THR A 13 7.08 10.56 15.87
CA THR A 13 6.50 11.32 14.74
C THR A 13 5.00 11.53 14.92
N ARG A 14 4.28 10.50 15.31
CA ARG A 14 2.83 10.58 15.49
C ARG A 14 2.46 11.62 16.56
N GLY A 15 3.18 11.62 17.68
CA GLY A 15 2.96 12.59 18.74
C GLY A 15 3.16 14.03 18.26
N ALA A 16 4.24 14.28 17.52
CA ALA A 16 4.52 15.58 16.96
C ALA A 16 3.45 16.05 15.97
N LEU A 17 2.94 15.15 15.14
CA LEU A 17 1.86 15.45 14.20
C LEU A 17 0.53 15.69 14.91
N MET A 18 0.24 14.94 15.96
CA MET A 18 -0.99 15.10 16.74
C MET A 18 -1.04 16.43 17.48
N GLU A 19 0.08 17.02 17.85
CA GLU A 19 0.14 18.34 18.45
C GLU A 19 -0.38 19.43 17.51
N LYS A 20 -0.28 19.22 16.20
CA LYS A 20 -0.80 20.14 15.18
C LYS A 20 -2.29 19.98 14.94
N ASN A 21 -2.91 18.96 15.50
CA ASN A 21 -4.32 18.68 15.31
C ASN A 21 -5.15 19.66 16.17
N LYS A 22 -5.89 20.52 15.48
CA LYS A 22 -6.81 21.48 16.13
C LYS A 22 -8.23 20.94 16.21
N THR A 23 -8.47 19.75 15.68
CA THR A 23 -9.77 19.10 15.69
C THR A 23 -9.80 18.02 16.78
N GLU A 24 -10.83 17.18 16.79
CA GLU A 24 -10.99 16.16 17.81
C GLU A 24 -9.84 15.15 17.82
N ALA A 25 -9.45 14.72 19.00
CA ALA A 25 -8.52 13.63 19.18
C ALA A 25 -9.12 12.32 18.62
N HIS A 26 -8.29 11.50 18.02
CA HIS A 26 -8.71 10.22 17.45
C HIS A 26 -7.65 9.16 17.69
N ASP A 27 -8.04 7.88 17.57
CA ASP A 27 -7.17 6.74 17.85
C ASP A 27 -6.53 6.15 16.59
N LYS A 28 -6.67 6.81 15.45
CA LYS A 28 -6.07 6.32 14.19
C LYS A 28 -4.55 6.33 14.28
N VAL A 29 -3.93 5.23 13.86
CA VAL A 29 -2.47 5.06 13.91
C VAL A 29 -1.77 6.03 12.96
N PHE A 30 -2.20 6.06 11.70
CA PHE A 30 -1.58 6.90 10.69
C PHE A 30 -2.33 8.21 10.53
N VAL A 31 -1.58 9.30 10.59
CA VAL A 31 -2.12 10.66 10.53
C VAL A 31 -1.50 11.43 9.39
N ASN A 32 -2.22 12.45 8.91
CA ASN A 32 -1.70 13.36 7.90
C ASN A 32 -0.81 14.44 8.53
N SER A 33 -0.28 15.33 7.71
CA SER A 33 0.61 16.41 8.18
C SER A 33 -0.06 17.39 9.15
N ARG A 34 -1.39 17.38 9.22
CA ARG A 34 -2.17 18.23 10.13
C ARG A 34 -2.62 17.50 11.39
N GLY A 35 -2.21 16.24 11.58
CA GLY A 35 -2.60 15.42 12.71
C GLY A 35 -3.95 14.76 12.60
N GLY A 36 -4.68 14.95 11.50
CA GLY A 36 -5.96 14.28 11.24
C GLY A 36 -5.77 12.87 10.73
N PRO A 37 -6.84 12.05 10.74
CA PRO A 37 -6.74 10.68 10.25
C PRO A 37 -6.38 10.64 8.76
N LEU A 38 -5.50 9.71 8.40
CA LEU A 38 -5.12 9.50 7.01
C LEU A 38 -6.27 8.80 6.27
N THR A 39 -6.67 9.34 5.12
CA THR A 39 -7.75 8.77 4.31
C THR A 39 -7.18 7.86 3.22
N ASP A 40 -8.03 6.96 2.70
CA ASP A 40 -7.67 6.08 1.58
C ASP A 40 -7.22 6.89 0.36
N ARG A 41 -7.91 7.99 0.10
CA ARG A 41 -7.56 8.90 -0.99
C ARG A 41 -6.18 9.52 -0.80
N SER A 42 -5.84 9.90 0.42
CA SER A 42 -4.51 10.44 0.75
C SER A 42 -3.43 9.40 0.55
N VAL A 43 -3.67 8.16 0.97
CA VAL A 43 -2.73 7.05 0.78
C VAL A 43 -2.47 6.81 -0.70
N ARG A 44 -3.52 6.76 -1.52
CA ARG A 44 -3.38 6.58 -2.97
C ARG A 44 -2.59 7.72 -3.61
N ARG A 45 -2.84 8.95 -3.17
CA ARG A 45 -2.13 10.13 -3.69
C ARG A 45 -0.64 10.08 -3.35
N ILE A 46 -0.29 9.69 -2.13
CA ILE A 46 1.10 9.53 -1.71
C ILE A 46 1.78 8.44 -2.53
N LEU A 47 1.10 7.32 -2.69
CA LEU A 47 1.63 6.19 -3.45
C LEU A 47 1.86 6.57 -4.92
N ASP A 48 0.90 7.25 -5.56
CA ASP A 48 1.03 7.71 -6.93
C ASP A 48 2.22 8.67 -7.11
N LYS A 49 2.45 9.54 -6.14
CA LYS A 49 3.58 10.45 -6.13
C LYS A 49 4.91 9.68 -6.19
N TYR A 50 5.07 8.69 -5.32
CA TYR A 50 6.30 7.89 -5.27
C TYR A 50 6.45 6.99 -6.49
N ILE A 51 5.38 6.42 -6.99
CA ILE A 51 5.38 5.62 -8.21
C ILE A 51 5.86 6.47 -9.39
N THR A 52 5.34 7.69 -9.52
CA THR A 52 5.73 8.60 -10.60
C THR A 52 7.22 8.97 -10.50
N GLN A 53 7.69 9.29 -9.30
CA GLN A 53 9.11 9.61 -9.08
C GLN A 53 10.01 8.44 -9.42
N LEU A 54 9.65 7.24 -8.99
CA LEU A 54 10.44 6.04 -9.26
C LEU A 54 10.44 5.71 -10.76
N ALA A 55 9.31 5.87 -11.43
CA ALA A 55 9.19 5.65 -12.86
C ALA A 55 10.13 6.58 -13.64
N MET A 56 10.21 7.84 -13.26
CA MET A 56 11.13 8.81 -13.87
C MET A 56 12.58 8.41 -13.66
N GLN A 57 12.96 8.00 -12.46
CA GLN A 57 14.32 7.56 -12.15
C GLN A 57 14.72 6.31 -12.93
N LYS A 58 13.83 5.36 -13.06
CA LYS A 58 14.08 4.09 -13.76
C LYS A 58 13.85 4.16 -15.26
N LYS A 59 13.35 5.27 -15.77
CA LYS A 59 13.03 5.48 -17.20
C LYS A 59 12.04 4.44 -17.71
N VAL A 60 11.05 4.11 -16.91
CA VAL A 60 9.94 3.21 -17.27
C VAL A 60 8.62 3.93 -17.02
N SER A 61 7.51 3.34 -17.48
CA SER A 61 6.19 3.94 -17.27
C SER A 61 5.73 3.75 -15.82
N PRO A 62 4.90 4.67 -15.29
CA PRO A 62 4.27 4.46 -13.98
C PRO A 62 3.46 3.17 -13.91
N HIS A 63 2.86 2.77 -15.02
CA HIS A 63 2.12 1.52 -15.15
C HIS A 63 3.00 0.30 -14.86
N THR A 64 4.23 0.30 -15.38
CA THR A 64 5.22 -0.76 -15.13
C THR A 64 5.56 -0.85 -13.64
N ILE A 65 5.74 0.30 -12.99
CA ILE A 65 6.04 0.34 -11.55
C ILE A 65 4.84 -0.19 -10.74
N ARG A 66 3.62 0.20 -11.09
CA ARG A 66 2.41 -0.29 -10.41
C ARG A 66 2.27 -1.80 -10.55
N HIS A 67 2.53 -2.31 -11.74
CA HIS A 67 2.48 -3.75 -12.00
C HIS A 67 3.49 -4.52 -11.13
N THR A 68 4.73 -4.06 -11.10
CA THR A 68 5.79 -4.64 -10.27
C THR A 68 5.43 -4.58 -8.79
N PHE A 69 4.93 -3.44 -8.33
CA PHE A 69 4.55 -3.23 -6.95
C PHE A 69 3.40 -4.16 -6.54
N ALA A 70 2.35 -4.23 -7.37
CA ALA A 70 1.21 -5.11 -7.11
C ALA A 70 1.64 -6.58 -7.07
N THR A 71 2.46 -6.99 -8.02
CA THR A 71 2.98 -8.36 -8.08
C THR A 71 3.78 -8.70 -6.83
N HIS A 72 4.62 -7.80 -6.39
CA HIS A 72 5.43 -7.99 -5.18
C HIS A 72 4.57 -8.11 -3.92
N LEU A 73 3.56 -7.26 -3.78
CA LEU A 73 2.64 -7.33 -2.64
C LEU A 73 1.86 -8.64 -2.63
N LEU A 74 1.36 -9.07 -3.79
CA LEU A 74 0.60 -10.31 -3.91
C LEU A 74 1.47 -11.53 -3.64
N ASP A 75 2.73 -11.52 -4.05
CA ASP A 75 3.68 -12.58 -3.74
C ASP A 75 3.92 -12.75 -2.25
N HIS A 76 3.80 -11.67 -1.49
CA HIS A 76 4.00 -11.69 -0.05
C HIS A 76 2.70 -11.84 0.73
N GLY A 77 1.63 -12.25 0.06
CA GLY A 77 0.37 -12.61 0.71
C GLY A 77 -0.62 -11.48 0.90
N ALA A 78 -0.41 -10.33 0.25
CA ALA A 78 -1.38 -9.23 0.33
C ALA A 78 -2.69 -9.61 -0.35
N ASP A 79 -3.81 -9.12 0.20
CA ASP A 79 -5.13 -9.35 -0.35
C ASP A 79 -5.29 -8.63 -1.69
N LEU A 80 -5.79 -9.35 -2.70
CA LEU A 80 -5.99 -8.79 -4.04
C LEU A 80 -6.87 -7.55 -4.03
N ARG A 81 -7.97 -7.59 -3.28
CA ARG A 81 -8.90 -6.46 -3.20
C ARG A 81 -8.22 -5.23 -2.57
N ALA A 82 -7.44 -5.44 -1.52
CA ALA A 82 -6.70 -4.37 -0.88
C ALA A 82 -5.68 -3.74 -1.84
N VAL A 83 -4.98 -4.55 -2.62
CA VAL A 83 -4.04 -4.06 -3.63
C VAL A 83 -4.76 -3.27 -4.72
N GLN A 84 -5.91 -3.74 -5.18
CA GLN A 84 -6.73 -3.03 -6.18
C GLN A 84 -7.19 -1.67 -5.64
N GLU A 85 -7.66 -1.61 -4.41
CA GLU A 85 -8.08 -0.36 -3.78
C GLU A 85 -6.90 0.61 -3.60
N LEU A 86 -5.73 0.08 -3.23
CA LEU A 86 -4.53 0.87 -3.02
C LEU A 86 -4.03 1.51 -4.33
N LEU A 87 -4.08 0.78 -5.44
CA LEU A 87 -3.60 1.24 -6.74
C LEU A 87 -4.67 1.96 -7.57
N GLY A 88 -5.92 1.94 -7.10
CA GLY A 88 -7.04 2.57 -7.78
C GLY A 88 -7.67 1.67 -8.85
N HIS A 89 -8.95 1.89 -9.10
CA HIS A 89 -9.72 1.12 -10.09
C HIS A 89 -9.58 1.62 -11.52
N ALA A 90 -8.71 2.62 -11.74
CA ALA A 90 -8.57 3.26 -13.05
C ALA A 90 -8.02 2.34 -14.15
N ASN A 91 -7.49 1.16 -13.79
CA ASN A 91 -6.87 0.22 -14.72
C ASN A 91 -7.50 -1.17 -14.61
N LEU A 92 -8.78 -1.27 -14.99
CA LEU A 92 -9.50 -2.56 -14.99
C LEU A 92 -8.80 -3.62 -15.83
N SER A 93 -8.22 -3.24 -16.97
CA SER A 93 -7.47 -4.17 -17.83
C SER A 93 -6.24 -4.72 -17.12
N THR A 94 -5.53 -3.89 -16.39
CA THR A 94 -4.38 -4.32 -15.59
C THR A 94 -4.82 -5.25 -14.46
N THR A 95 -5.97 -4.96 -13.84
CA THR A 95 -6.57 -5.80 -12.82
C THR A 95 -6.89 -7.19 -13.36
N GLN A 96 -7.39 -7.31 -14.60
CA GLN A 96 -7.66 -8.59 -15.22
C GLN A 96 -6.39 -9.41 -15.43
N ILE A 97 -5.30 -8.79 -15.84
CA ILE A 97 -3.99 -9.44 -15.97
C ILE A 97 -3.52 -9.93 -14.60
N TYR A 98 -3.65 -9.12 -13.57
CA TYR A 98 -3.30 -9.51 -12.20
C TYR A 98 -4.13 -10.69 -11.72
N THR A 99 -5.42 -10.74 -12.04
CA THR A 99 -6.30 -11.83 -11.62
C THR A 99 -5.79 -13.17 -12.14
N HIS A 100 -5.30 -13.22 -13.39
CA HIS A 100 -4.78 -14.43 -13.97
C HIS A 100 -3.49 -14.90 -13.28
N ILE A 101 -2.53 -14.02 -13.08
CA ILE A 101 -1.28 -14.31 -12.40
C ILE A 101 -1.52 -14.67 -10.94
N THR A 102 -2.44 -13.97 -10.30
CA THR A 102 -2.71 -14.06 -8.87
C THR A 102 -3.35 -15.38 -8.47
N THR A 103 -4.13 -16.03 -9.35
CA THR A 103 -4.77 -17.31 -9.01
C THR A 103 -3.72 -18.37 -8.67
N GLU A 104 -2.68 -18.49 -9.47
CA GLU A 104 -1.58 -19.42 -9.21
C GLU A 104 -0.83 -19.06 -7.93
N ARG A 105 -0.59 -17.79 -7.70
CA ARG A 105 0.15 -17.31 -6.53
C ARG A 105 -0.65 -17.46 -5.24
N ILE A 106 -1.94 -17.17 -5.26
CA ILE A 106 -2.82 -17.37 -4.10
C ILE A 106 -2.86 -18.86 -3.75
N THR A 107 -2.99 -19.73 -4.74
CA THR A 107 -2.96 -21.17 -4.53
C THR A 107 -1.63 -21.62 -3.92
N SER A 108 -0.51 -21.10 -4.42
CA SER A 108 0.82 -21.40 -3.90
C SER A 108 0.98 -20.94 -2.44
N VAL A 109 0.57 -19.72 -2.12
CA VAL A 109 0.62 -19.16 -0.77
C VAL A 109 -0.29 -19.95 0.16
N TYR A 110 -1.50 -20.29 -0.29
CA TYR A 110 -2.44 -21.10 0.49
C TYR A 110 -1.86 -22.47 0.80
N GLN A 111 -1.32 -23.17 -0.18
CA GLN A 111 -0.71 -24.48 0.00
C GLN A 111 0.49 -24.43 0.95
N LYS A 112 1.28 -23.36 0.87
CA LYS A 112 2.43 -23.17 1.74
C LYS A 112 2.03 -22.97 3.20
N ASN A 113 0.93 -22.25 3.45
CA ASN A 113 0.45 -21.93 4.79
C ASN A 113 -0.57 -22.95 5.32
N HIS A 114 -1.16 -23.75 4.43
CA HIS A 114 -2.17 -24.77 4.75
C HIS A 114 -1.84 -26.10 4.06
N PRO A 115 -0.82 -26.82 4.52
CA PRO A 115 -0.31 -28.01 3.81
C PRO A 115 -1.31 -29.16 3.74
N ARG A 116 -2.45 -29.09 4.42
CA ARG A 116 -3.50 -30.11 4.38
C ARG A 116 -4.63 -29.79 3.40
N ALA A 117 -4.58 -28.68 2.76
CA ALA A 117 -5.63 -28.27 1.84
C ALA A 117 -5.49 -28.97 0.48
#